data_eb7543c36ce486f1fa57a63e9de19f5a
#
_entry.id   eb7543c36ce486f1fa57a63e9de19f5a
#
_cell.length_a   1.000
_cell.length_b   1.000
_cell.length_c   1.000
_cell.angle_alpha   90.00
_cell.angle_beta   90.00
_cell.angle_gamma   90.00
#
_symmetry.space_group_name_H-M   'P 1'
#
loop_
_entity.id
_entity.type
_entity.pdbx_description
1 polymer ?
#
loop_
_entity_poly.entity_id
_entity_poly.type
_entity_poly.pdbx_seq_one_letter_code
_entity_poly.pdbx_strand_id
1 'polypeptide(L)'
;QQFIEQEYAQIAWLRGESAETVCEHLEKAIAQTMPEAETQRKTGILSVEEYKLLLFRWEVCFGTDRERGEKELQELTEEIFQKNFERTERVKVIPYAALLKAKTSQDGKQDTYLKMITETALENLREEGKLLYMPEILKQYAKILEKENGDAEFIQLLRQERAGILE
;
A
#
# COMPACT_ATOMS: atom_id res chain seq x y z
N GLN A 1 -22.92 -3.28 8.85
CA GLN A 1 -22.45 -2.14 9.68
C GLN A 1 -20.99 -1.78 9.35
N GLN A 2 -20.08 -2.73 9.24
CA GLN A 2 -18.65 -2.53 8.88
C GLN A 2 -18.48 -1.71 7.60
N PHE A 3 -19.16 -2.08 6.52
CA PHE A 3 -19.11 -1.38 5.23
C PHE A 3 -19.44 0.10 5.39
N ILE A 4 -20.43 0.39 6.24
CA ILE A 4 -20.89 1.76 6.50
C ILE A 4 -19.79 2.59 7.17
N GLU A 5 -19.12 2.07 8.19
CA GLU A 5 -18.05 2.78 8.90
C GLU A 5 -16.82 2.99 8.00
N GLN A 6 -16.46 2.00 7.18
CA GLN A 6 -15.39 2.13 6.19
C GLN A 6 -15.71 3.20 5.13
N GLU A 7 -16.93 3.23 4.62
CA GLU A 7 -17.37 4.25 3.67
C GLU A 7 -17.39 5.65 4.32
N TYR A 8 -17.81 5.76 5.57
CA TYR A 8 -17.75 7.02 6.30
C TYR A 8 -16.29 7.50 6.46
N ALA A 9 -15.36 6.61 6.80
CA ALA A 9 -13.94 6.94 6.88
C ALA A 9 -13.40 7.45 5.54
N GLN A 10 -13.73 6.80 4.43
CA GLN A 10 -13.31 7.23 3.10
C GLN A 10 -13.91 8.58 2.71
N ILE A 11 -15.19 8.78 2.96
CA ILE A 11 -15.87 10.05 2.69
C ILE A 11 -15.28 11.18 3.54
N ALA A 12 -15.05 10.95 4.83
CA ALA A 12 -14.43 11.91 5.73
C ALA A 12 -13.02 12.30 5.26
N TRP A 13 -12.21 11.30 4.85
CA TRP A 13 -10.89 11.52 4.28
C TRP A 13 -10.93 12.38 3.00
N LEU A 14 -11.81 12.05 2.07
CA LEU A 14 -11.98 12.79 0.81
C LEU A 14 -12.51 14.23 1.03
N ARG A 15 -13.25 14.46 2.10
CA ARG A 15 -13.72 15.80 2.50
C ARG A 15 -12.65 16.62 3.22
N GLY A 16 -11.49 16.03 3.54
CA GLY A 16 -10.43 16.68 4.29
C GLY A 16 -10.77 16.89 5.76
N GLU A 17 -11.60 16.02 6.33
CA GLU A 17 -11.87 16.00 7.77
C GLU A 17 -10.60 15.64 8.56
N SER A 18 -10.58 15.87 9.86
CA SER A 18 -9.39 15.63 10.67
C SER A 18 -9.00 14.13 10.66
N ALA A 19 -7.72 13.85 10.73
CA ALA A 19 -7.22 12.47 10.83
C ALA A 19 -7.84 11.73 12.03
N GLU A 20 -8.10 12.42 13.13
CA GLU A 20 -8.75 11.89 14.33
C GLU A 20 -10.15 11.35 14.01
N THR A 21 -10.98 12.15 13.31
CA THR A 21 -12.34 11.74 12.90
C THR A 21 -12.30 10.51 12.00
N VAL A 22 -11.38 10.51 11.01
CA VAL A 22 -11.24 9.37 10.10
C VAL A 22 -10.76 8.12 10.84
N CYS A 23 -9.80 8.26 11.76
CA CYS A 23 -9.30 7.17 12.61
C CYS A 23 -10.43 6.57 13.47
N GLU A 24 -11.31 7.39 14.06
CA GLU A 24 -12.43 6.88 14.84
C GLU A 24 -13.36 5.96 14.04
N HIS A 25 -13.67 6.32 12.80
CA HIS A 25 -14.47 5.47 11.91
C HIS A 25 -13.72 4.19 11.53
N LEU A 26 -12.42 4.28 11.25
CA LEU A 26 -11.59 3.12 10.91
C LEU A 26 -11.47 2.15 12.10
N GLU A 27 -11.25 2.64 13.31
CA GLU A 27 -11.20 1.79 14.52
C GLU A 27 -12.54 1.11 14.79
N LYS A 28 -13.68 1.79 14.56
CA LYS A 28 -15.00 1.17 14.65
C LYS A 28 -15.18 0.07 13.60
N ALA A 29 -14.78 0.32 12.35
CA ALA A 29 -14.83 -0.67 11.28
C ALA A 29 -13.98 -1.91 11.62
N ILE A 30 -12.77 -1.69 12.10
CA ILE A 30 -11.84 -2.75 12.52
C ILE A 30 -12.42 -3.56 13.69
N ALA A 31 -12.92 -2.89 14.74
CA ALA A 31 -13.50 -3.56 15.90
C ALA A 31 -14.72 -4.43 15.56
N GLN A 32 -15.50 -4.03 14.56
CA GLN A 32 -16.66 -4.80 14.08
C GLN A 32 -16.28 -6.02 13.26
N THR A 33 -15.17 -5.95 12.54
CA THR A 33 -14.75 -6.99 11.58
C THR A 33 -13.71 -7.92 12.16
N MET A 34 -12.78 -7.32 12.88
CA MET A 34 -11.60 -7.97 13.41
C MET A 34 -11.49 -7.66 14.92
N PRO A 35 -12.42 -8.15 15.76
CA PRO A 35 -12.41 -7.86 17.19
C PRO A 35 -11.13 -8.34 17.88
N GLU A 36 -10.42 -9.29 17.27
CA GLU A 36 -9.12 -9.81 17.71
C GLU A 36 -8.07 -9.65 16.59
N ALA A 37 -7.96 -8.44 16.01
CA ALA A 37 -7.15 -8.16 14.83
C ALA A 37 -5.71 -8.71 14.93
N GLU A 38 -5.04 -8.54 16.09
CA GLU A 38 -3.68 -9.06 16.28
C GLU A 38 -3.60 -10.60 16.24
N THR A 39 -4.59 -11.28 16.82
CA THR A 39 -4.65 -12.74 16.81
C THR A 39 -4.99 -13.25 15.41
N GLN A 40 -5.94 -12.59 14.75
CA GLN A 40 -6.35 -12.94 13.38
C GLN A 40 -5.23 -12.73 12.37
N ARG A 41 -4.42 -11.68 12.51
CA ARG A 41 -3.21 -11.48 11.72
C ARG A 41 -2.22 -12.64 11.89
N LYS A 42 -1.90 -12.99 13.13
CA LYS A 42 -0.96 -14.10 13.44
C LYS A 42 -1.44 -15.46 12.93
N THR A 43 -2.74 -15.70 12.91
CA THR A 43 -3.33 -16.95 12.39
C THR A 43 -3.51 -16.96 10.88
N GLY A 44 -3.24 -15.83 10.21
CA GLY A 44 -3.32 -15.73 8.77
C GLY A 44 -4.73 -15.79 8.18
N ILE A 45 -5.77 -15.45 8.94
CA ILE A 45 -7.19 -15.58 8.52
C ILE A 45 -7.70 -14.35 7.75
N LEU A 46 -6.97 -13.21 7.76
CA LEU A 46 -7.43 -11.97 7.15
C LEU A 46 -7.60 -12.06 5.63
N SER A 47 -8.69 -11.48 5.14
CA SER A 47 -8.99 -11.28 3.72
C SER A 47 -8.24 -10.07 3.15
N VAL A 48 -8.25 -9.94 1.81
CA VAL A 48 -7.68 -8.77 1.11
C VAL A 48 -8.32 -7.46 1.56
N GLU A 49 -9.64 -7.43 1.75
CA GLU A 49 -10.35 -6.21 2.14
C GLU A 49 -9.99 -5.78 3.58
N GLU A 50 -9.74 -6.75 4.46
CA GLU A 50 -9.26 -6.48 5.82
C GLU A 50 -7.83 -5.93 5.81
N TYR A 51 -6.94 -6.46 4.98
CA TYR A 51 -5.60 -5.87 4.80
C TYR A 51 -5.65 -4.46 4.21
N LYS A 52 -6.53 -4.19 3.26
CA LYS A 52 -6.73 -2.83 2.74
C LYS A 52 -7.21 -1.86 3.83
N LEU A 53 -8.11 -2.31 4.69
CA LEU A 53 -8.57 -1.52 5.82
C LEU A 53 -7.45 -1.19 6.80
N LEU A 54 -6.59 -2.18 7.13
CA LEU A 54 -5.42 -1.97 7.99
C LEU A 54 -4.39 -1.02 7.35
N LEU A 55 -4.14 -1.13 6.05
CA LEU A 55 -3.25 -0.23 5.32
C LEU A 55 -3.82 1.20 5.29
N PHE A 56 -5.12 1.37 5.09
CA PHE A 56 -5.76 2.68 5.11
C PHE A 56 -5.73 3.30 6.51
N ARG A 57 -6.01 2.51 7.55
CA ARG A 57 -5.81 2.94 8.93
C ARG A 57 -4.38 3.41 9.17
N TRP A 58 -3.42 2.63 8.71
CA TRP A 58 -2.01 3.00 8.82
C TRP A 58 -1.73 4.35 8.14
N GLU A 59 -2.20 4.55 6.92
CA GLU A 59 -1.99 5.79 6.17
C GLU A 59 -2.52 7.03 6.90
N VAL A 60 -3.69 6.91 7.53
CA VAL A 60 -4.35 8.03 8.23
C VAL A 60 -3.78 8.24 9.63
N CYS A 61 -3.64 7.18 10.41
CA CYS A 61 -3.43 7.29 11.85
C CYS A 61 -1.94 7.35 12.26
N PHE A 62 -1.03 6.81 11.45
CA PHE A 62 0.40 6.72 11.82
C PHE A 62 1.30 7.70 11.08
N GLY A 63 0.76 8.61 10.28
CA GLY A 63 1.55 9.62 9.58
C GLY A 63 2.34 10.56 10.49
N THR A 64 2.02 10.61 11.79
CA THR A 64 2.65 11.47 12.79
C THR A 64 3.66 10.74 13.70
N ASP A 65 3.48 9.43 13.97
CA ASP A 65 4.43 8.61 14.75
C ASP A 65 5.21 7.70 13.80
N ARG A 66 6.27 8.27 13.22
CA ARG A 66 7.04 7.64 12.15
C ARG A 66 7.68 6.31 12.56
N GLU A 67 8.28 6.23 13.73
CA GLU A 67 9.04 5.05 14.16
C GLU A 67 8.12 3.85 14.40
N ARG A 68 7.03 4.08 15.12
CA ARG A 68 6.01 3.05 15.36
C ARG A 68 5.29 2.65 14.08
N GLY A 69 4.93 3.63 13.27
CA GLY A 69 4.25 3.40 12.00
C GLY A 69 5.12 2.62 11.01
N GLU A 70 6.43 2.88 10.95
CA GLU A 70 7.35 2.20 10.04
C GLU A 70 7.46 0.70 10.34
N LYS A 71 7.53 0.33 11.62
CA LYS A 71 7.54 -1.07 12.06
C LYS A 71 6.23 -1.78 11.72
N GLU A 72 5.09 -1.19 12.04
CA GLU A 72 3.78 -1.79 11.76
C GLU A 72 3.57 -1.97 10.24
N LEU A 73 3.95 -0.99 9.42
CA LEU A 73 3.87 -1.11 7.97
C LEU A 73 4.78 -2.22 7.44
N GLN A 74 5.99 -2.35 7.97
CA GLN A 74 6.89 -3.43 7.60
C GLN A 74 6.25 -4.80 7.87
N GLU A 75 5.70 -5.00 9.07
CA GLU A 75 5.01 -6.23 9.44
C GLU A 75 3.81 -6.52 8.53
N LEU A 76 2.96 -5.50 8.27
CA LEU A 76 1.80 -5.64 7.38
C LEU A 76 2.20 -5.99 5.95
N THR A 77 3.22 -5.33 5.42
CA THR A 77 3.69 -5.62 4.06
C THR A 77 4.28 -7.01 3.95
N GLU A 78 5.06 -7.46 4.92
CA GLU A 78 5.61 -8.82 4.96
C GLU A 78 4.50 -9.88 5.02
N GLU A 79 3.49 -9.70 5.86
CA GLU A 79 2.32 -10.58 5.94
C GLU A 79 1.58 -10.68 4.60
N ILE A 80 1.32 -9.54 3.94
CA ILE A 80 0.64 -9.49 2.64
C ILE A 80 1.43 -10.26 1.58
N PHE A 81 2.76 -10.11 1.56
CA PHE A 81 3.62 -10.80 0.59
C PHE A 81 3.76 -12.30 0.86
N GLN A 82 3.71 -12.73 2.11
CA GLN A 82 3.76 -14.14 2.47
C GLN A 82 2.45 -14.88 2.18
N LYS A 83 1.35 -14.14 2.03
CA LYS A 83 0.05 -14.72 1.73
C LYS A 83 -0.06 -15.18 0.28
N ASN A 84 -0.61 -16.36 0.11
CA ASN A 84 -0.90 -16.92 -1.21
C ASN A 84 -2.27 -16.43 -1.71
N PHE A 85 -2.42 -15.12 -1.86
CA PHE A 85 -3.60 -14.53 -2.47
C PHE A 85 -3.72 -14.96 -3.93
N GLU A 86 -4.97 -15.08 -4.41
CA GLU A 86 -5.22 -15.21 -5.83
C GLU A 86 -4.74 -13.96 -6.59
N ARG A 87 -4.46 -14.13 -7.87
CA ARG A 87 -3.91 -13.08 -8.73
C ARG A 87 -4.75 -11.80 -8.72
N THR A 88 -6.08 -11.95 -8.88
CA THR A 88 -7.05 -10.85 -8.87
C THR A 88 -7.15 -10.13 -7.51
N GLU A 89 -6.71 -10.78 -6.44
CA GLU A 89 -6.66 -10.22 -5.09
C GLU A 89 -5.34 -9.49 -4.84
N ARG A 90 -4.22 -10.02 -5.32
CA ARG A 90 -2.89 -9.40 -5.18
C ARG A 90 -2.87 -7.98 -5.73
N VAL A 91 -3.47 -7.76 -6.88
CA VAL A 91 -3.52 -6.44 -7.53
C VAL A 91 -4.27 -5.39 -6.75
N LYS A 92 -5.12 -5.79 -5.79
CA LYS A 92 -5.88 -4.87 -4.94
C LYS A 92 -5.09 -4.37 -3.74
N VAL A 93 -4.11 -5.12 -3.25
CA VAL A 93 -3.44 -4.85 -1.97
C VAL A 93 -1.94 -4.61 -2.11
N ILE A 94 -1.23 -5.36 -2.96
CA ILE A 94 0.24 -5.23 -3.11
C ILE A 94 0.67 -3.85 -3.62
N PRO A 95 0.05 -3.27 -4.67
CA PRO A 95 0.44 -1.93 -5.11
C PRO A 95 0.23 -0.86 -4.05
N TYR A 96 -0.85 -0.96 -3.28
CA TYR A 96 -1.12 -0.02 -2.20
C TYR A 96 -0.07 -0.14 -1.08
N ALA A 97 0.25 -1.36 -0.64
CA ALA A 97 1.30 -1.62 0.34
C ALA A 97 2.68 -1.09 -0.14
N ALA A 98 3.03 -1.31 -1.42
CA ALA A 98 4.26 -0.81 -2.01
C ALA A 98 4.34 0.72 -2.00
N LEU A 99 3.24 1.41 -2.33
CA LEU A 99 3.19 2.88 -2.30
C LEU A 99 3.33 3.44 -0.89
N LEU A 100 2.68 2.84 0.10
CA LEU A 100 2.83 3.25 1.49
C LEU A 100 4.26 3.03 1.99
N LYS A 101 4.86 1.88 1.68
CA LYS A 101 6.26 1.61 2.02
C LYS A 101 7.21 2.62 1.38
N ALA A 102 6.96 3.02 0.14
CA ALA A 102 7.75 4.06 -0.53
C ALA A 102 7.66 5.43 0.16
N LYS A 103 6.52 5.77 0.77
CA LYS A 103 6.35 7.02 1.54
C LYS A 103 7.19 7.04 2.82
N THR A 104 7.47 5.87 3.42
CA THR A 104 8.24 5.77 4.67
C THR A 104 9.73 5.58 4.44
N SER A 105 10.12 5.14 3.25
CA SER A 105 11.53 4.91 2.91
C SER A 105 12.35 6.19 3.03
N GLN A 106 13.48 6.11 3.75
CA GLN A 106 14.39 7.24 3.92
C GLN A 106 15.17 7.49 2.63
N ASP A 107 15.27 8.76 2.24
CA ASP A 107 16.14 9.16 1.15
C ASP A 107 17.61 8.80 1.46
N GLY A 108 18.23 8.07 0.53
CA GLY A 108 19.65 7.70 0.60
C GLY A 108 19.97 6.30 1.08
N LYS A 109 19.02 5.52 1.61
CA LYS A 109 19.23 4.10 1.89
C LYS A 109 18.73 3.24 0.72
N GLN A 110 19.58 2.30 0.29
CA GLN A 110 19.20 1.25 -0.63
C GLN A 110 18.25 0.31 0.11
N ASP A 111 17.00 0.24 -0.33
CA ASP A 111 15.97 -0.62 0.27
C ASP A 111 15.62 -1.74 -0.73
N THR A 112 16.36 -2.84 -0.64
CA THR A 112 16.17 -4.02 -1.50
C THR A 112 14.76 -4.59 -1.38
N TYR A 113 14.18 -4.49 -0.19
CA TYR A 113 12.80 -4.94 0.04
C TYR A 113 11.80 -4.04 -0.70
N LEU A 114 11.96 -2.71 -0.61
CA LEU A 114 11.11 -1.77 -1.35
C LEU A 114 11.20 -2.00 -2.86
N LYS A 115 12.40 -2.28 -3.39
CA LYS A 115 12.57 -2.63 -4.80
C LYS A 115 11.77 -3.87 -5.17
N MET A 116 11.94 -4.96 -4.42
CA MET A 116 11.24 -6.22 -4.65
C MET A 116 9.72 -6.07 -4.66
N ILE A 117 9.16 -5.37 -3.65
CA ILE A 117 7.69 -5.18 -3.58
C ILE A 117 7.17 -4.29 -4.69
N THR A 118 7.96 -3.29 -5.12
CA THR A 118 7.58 -2.38 -6.22
C THR A 118 7.59 -3.12 -7.57
N GLU A 119 8.59 -3.97 -7.81
CA GLU A 119 8.66 -4.86 -8.98
C GLU A 119 7.44 -5.79 -9.03
N THR A 120 7.18 -6.49 -7.92
CA THR A 120 6.02 -7.40 -7.81
C THR A 120 4.70 -6.66 -8.03
N ALA A 121 4.56 -5.43 -7.49
CA ALA A 121 3.38 -4.61 -7.71
C ALA A 121 3.20 -4.27 -9.20
N LEU A 122 4.27 -3.87 -9.88
CA LEU A 122 4.25 -3.53 -11.30
C LEU A 122 3.89 -4.75 -12.16
N GLU A 123 4.49 -5.91 -11.89
CA GLU A 123 4.17 -7.15 -12.59
C GLU A 123 2.69 -7.52 -12.46
N ASN A 124 2.16 -7.52 -11.23
CA ASN A 124 0.75 -7.81 -10.98
C ASN A 124 -0.20 -6.84 -11.71
N LEU A 125 0.12 -5.53 -11.72
CA LEU A 125 -0.67 -4.52 -12.41
C LEU A 125 -0.68 -4.73 -13.93
N ARG A 126 0.49 -5.03 -14.53
CA ARG A 126 0.62 -5.31 -15.97
C ARG A 126 -0.14 -6.56 -16.38
N GLU A 127 0.02 -7.63 -15.61
CA GLU A 127 -0.63 -8.91 -15.89
C GLU A 127 -2.16 -8.83 -15.83
N GLU A 128 -2.71 -8.04 -14.92
CA GLU A 128 -4.15 -7.85 -14.77
C GLU A 128 -4.71 -6.66 -15.58
N GLY A 129 -3.85 -5.92 -16.28
CA GLY A 129 -4.25 -4.73 -17.06
C GLY A 129 -4.85 -3.62 -16.18
N LYS A 130 -4.42 -3.49 -14.92
CA LYS A 130 -4.94 -2.49 -13.98
C LYS A 130 -4.09 -1.23 -13.99
N LEU A 131 -4.71 -0.09 -14.27
CA LEU A 131 -4.02 1.19 -14.40
C LEU A 131 -4.03 2.05 -13.14
N LEU A 132 -4.92 1.77 -12.17
CA LEU A 132 -5.18 2.66 -11.02
C LEU A 132 -3.92 3.11 -10.27
N TYR A 133 -3.02 2.19 -9.93
CA TYR A 133 -1.78 2.49 -9.21
C TYR A 133 -0.55 2.56 -10.10
N MET A 134 -0.68 2.18 -11.35
CA MET A 134 0.44 1.97 -12.27
C MET A 134 1.32 3.22 -12.45
N PRO A 135 0.78 4.45 -12.64
CA PRO A 135 1.60 5.65 -12.80
C PRO A 135 2.50 5.94 -11.60
N GLU A 136 1.98 5.75 -10.38
CA GLU A 136 2.76 6.00 -9.17
C GLU A 136 3.77 4.89 -8.89
N ILE A 137 3.44 3.63 -9.17
CA ILE A 137 4.36 2.50 -9.07
C ILE A 137 5.52 2.65 -10.08
N LEU A 138 5.24 3.00 -11.33
CA LEU A 138 6.26 3.27 -12.35
C LEU A 138 7.21 4.40 -11.92
N LYS A 139 6.66 5.48 -11.35
CA LYS A 139 7.44 6.59 -10.82
C LYS A 139 8.34 6.17 -9.66
N GLN A 140 7.83 5.37 -8.72
CA GLN A 140 8.62 4.88 -7.59
C GLN A 140 9.73 3.92 -8.05
N TYR A 141 9.41 3.02 -8.98
CA TYR A 141 10.40 2.10 -9.51
C TYR A 141 11.53 2.82 -10.25
N ALA A 142 11.20 3.79 -11.09
CA ALA A 142 12.21 4.63 -11.76
C ALA A 142 13.13 5.33 -10.74
N LYS A 143 12.59 5.90 -9.66
CA LYS A 143 13.38 6.52 -8.60
C LYS A 143 14.31 5.54 -7.88
N ILE A 144 13.86 4.32 -7.62
CA ILE A 144 14.67 3.27 -6.98
C ILE A 144 15.85 2.94 -7.89
N LEU A 145 15.60 2.70 -9.19
CA LEU A 145 16.65 2.38 -10.16
C LEU A 145 17.65 3.53 -10.35
N GLU A 146 17.20 4.78 -10.34
CA GLU A 146 18.09 5.96 -10.39
C GLU A 146 19.07 6.00 -9.21
N LYS A 147 18.59 5.71 -8.00
CA LYS A 147 19.44 5.63 -6.80
C LYS A 147 20.47 4.50 -6.87
N GLU A 148 20.14 3.42 -7.56
CA GLU A 148 21.02 2.26 -7.75
C GLU A 148 21.97 2.40 -8.96
N ASN A 149 21.96 3.55 -9.65
CA ASN A 149 22.65 3.73 -10.95
C ASN A 149 22.24 2.68 -11.99
N GLY A 150 20.95 2.34 -12.01
CA GLY A 150 20.38 1.38 -12.95
C GLY A 150 20.46 1.84 -14.41
N ASP A 151 20.03 0.96 -15.31
CA ASP A 151 20.04 1.21 -16.76
C ASP A 151 19.20 2.44 -17.13
N ALA A 152 19.86 3.46 -17.69
CA ALA A 152 19.23 4.73 -18.05
C ALA A 152 18.17 4.57 -19.16
N GLU A 153 18.35 3.65 -20.11
CA GLU A 153 17.37 3.37 -21.15
C GLU A 153 16.10 2.75 -20.56
N PHE A 154 16.27 1.80 -19.65
CA PHE A 154 15.14 1.16 -18.97
C PHE A 154 14.38 2.16 -18.08
N ILE A 155 15.07 3.03 -17.36
CA ILE A 155 14.45 4.11 -16.57
C ILE A 155 13.64 5.04 -17.49
N GLN A 156 14.17 5.37 -18.66
CA GLN A 156 13.46 6.20 -19.63
C GLN A 156 12.20 5.51 -20.20
N LEU A 157 12.25 4.20 -20.43
CA LEU A 157 11.07 3.43 -20.85
C LEU A 157 9.96 3.45 -19.79
N LEU A 158 10.30 3.28 -18.49
CA LEU A 158 9.32 3.37 -17.41
C LEU A 158 8.64 4.75 -17.35
N ARG A 159 9.40 5.83 -17.59
CA ARG A 159 8.87 7.18 -17.64
C ARG A 159 7.94 7.41 -18.82
N GLN A 160 8.27 6.84 -20.00
CA GLN A 160 7.42 6.92 -21.19
C GLN A 160 6.13 6.13 -21.00
N GLU A 161 6.20 4.91 -20.43
CA GLU A 161 5.02 4.11 -20.11
C GLU A 161 4.09 4.88 -19.15
N ARG A 162 4.65 5.50 -18.11
CA ARG A 162 3.89 6.34 -17.18
C ARG A 162 3.20 7.51 -17.89
N ALA A 163 3.90 8.22 -18.76
CA ALA A 163 3.34 9.34 -19.50
C ALA A 163 2.17 8.90 -20.39
N GLY A 164 2.31 7.79 -21.12
CA GLY A 164 1.25 7.26 -21.96
C GLY A 164 0.00 6.76 -21.20
N ILE A 165 0.09 6.47 -19.91
CA ILE A 165 -1.07 6.13 -19.08
C ILE A 165 -1.83 7.39 -18.61
N LEU A 166 -1.13 8.53 -18.48
CA LEU A 166 -1.68 9.77 -17.96
C LEU A 166 -2.30 10.67 -19.03
N GLU A 167 -2.09 10.35 -20.32
CA GLU A 167 -2.72 10.99 -21.48
C GLU A 167 -4.14 10.46 -21.73
#